data_159b1c7cf7fdd6e3e7425318bf69df82
#
_entry.id   159b1c7cf7fdd6e3e7425318bf69df82
#
_cell.length_a   1.000
_cell.length_b   1.000
_cell.length_c   1.000
_cell.angle_alpha   90.00
_cell.angle_beta   90.00
_cell.angle_gamma   90.00
#
_symmetry.space_group_name_H-M   'P 1'
#
loop_
_entity.id
_entity.type
_entity.pdbx_description
1 polymer ?
#
loop_
_entity_poly.entity_id
_entity_poly.type
_entity_poly.pdbx_seq_one_letter_code
_entity_poly.pdbx_strand_id
1 'polypeptide(L)'
;MGSLTRPIRPGRMFIASAAIAVVALERALDPAVVGMLGAVIGMLAELMALQLGLLLGALALRVRVHDVVLGLGARVYELRTPRRTVSLRVLPILLGVSVGPGAAPAQSRMWLAGAVSAVCGAGAAAATFAVVDAPFGRGLAVGALAAGVYCLLPRRDAGTTSTGWLLFQLPRLPKHRVAEWQSAPLVNEAIDAVNGGDLETAEALTAELSREHPGRRTTTATRIALLEARGRYAEALALTIGLVSDPTQEPRDLAFALASLAALTANAVEVGQLDAATGLPTARQAVDDAEQLGYPGFKLTGTKALLELLAGNADRAAMLARSGARHSGATLSRADDLATLARALMATGDNRAARLALDEAETLAPWWPRVAGTRARLSVT
;
A
#
# COMPACT_ATOMS: atom_id res chain seq x y z
N MET A 1 42.86 -44.11 -9.50
CA MET A 1 42.39 -43.53 -8.23
C MET A 1 42.08 -42.07 -8.49
N GLY A 2 40.86 -41.76 -8.85
CA GLY A 2 40.42 -40.39 -9.08
C GLY A 2 39.61 -39.89 -7.90
N SER A 3 40.13 -38.94 -7.12
CA SER A 3 39.45 -38.30 -6.03
C SER A 3 38.37 -37.37 -6.58
N LEU A 4 37.12 -37.77 -6.47
CA LEU A 4 35.93 -36.93 -6.72
C LEU A 4 35.84 -35.86 -5.65
N THR A 5 36.46 -34.70 -5.89
CA THR A 5 36.15 -33.46 -5.15
C THR A 5 34.75 -33.03 -5.53
N ARG A 6 33.76 -33.36 -4.68
CA ARG A 6 32.38 -32.81 -4.83
C ARG A 6 32.43 -31.30 -4.69
N PRO A 7 31.88 -30.54 -5.62
CA PRO A 7 31.81 -29.08 -5.52
C PRO A 7 30.99 -28.70 -4.28
N ILE A 8 31.57 -27.93 -3.39
CA ILE A 8 30.94 -27.42 -2.17
C ILE A 8 29.78 -26.52 -2.64
N ARG A 9 28.56 -26.86 -2.28
CA ARG A 9 27.36 -26.06 -2.61
C ARG A 9 27.52 -24.67 -2.03
N PRO A 10 27.30 -23.57 -2.80
CA PRO A 10 27.55 -22.18 -2.39
C PRO A 10 26.85 -21.78 -1.08
N GLY A 11 25.68 -22.37 -0.79
CA GLY A 11 24.98 -22.15 0.48
C GLY A 11 25.70 -22.66 1.73
N ARG A 12 26.49 -23.74 1.60
CA ARG A 12 27.30 -24.25 2.75
C ARG A 12 28.48 -23.34 3.04
N MET A 13 29.09 -22.76 2.05
CA MET A 13 30.16 -21.76 2.24
C MET A 13 29.65 -20.51 2.93
N PHE A 14 28.46 -20.02 2.55
CA PHE A 14 27.86 -18.86 3.19
C PHE A 14 27.55 -19.10 4.67
N ILE A 15 26.96 -20.26 5.01
CA ILE A 15 26.68 -20.64 6.39
C ILE A 15 27.95 -20.76 7.21
N ALA A 16 29.01 -21.41 6.65
CA ALA A 16 30.28 -21.55 7.34
C ALA A 16 30.96 -20.19 7.57
N SER A 17 30.96 -19.31 6.59
CA SER A 17 31.52 -17.96 6.72
C SER A 17 30.76 -17.13 7.75
N ALA A 18 29.43 -17.21 7.79
CA ALA A 18 28.63 -16.54 8.80
C ALA A 18 28.91 -17.04 10.20
N ALA A 19 29.04 -18.36 10.38
CA ALA A 19 29.39 -18.96 11.68
C ALA A 19 30.79 -18.53 12.15
N ILE A 20 31.80 -18.52 11.27
CA ILE A 20 33.13 -18.03 11.58
C ILE A 20 33.12 -16.55 11.98
N ALA A 21 32.34 -15.71 11.25
CA ALA A 21 32.21 -14.30 11.58
C ALA A 21 31.59 -14.08 12.96
N VAL A 22 30.56 -14.85 13.33
CA VAL A 22 29.92 -14.79 14.65
C VAL A 22 30.94 -15.18 15.75
N VAL A 23 31.70 -16.29 15.60
CA VAL A 23 32.71 -16.71 16.57
C VAL A 23 33.83 -15.66 16.71
N ALA A 24 34.26 -15.04 15.59
CA ALA A 24 35.26 -13.97 15.64
C ALA A 24 34.70 -12.73 16.37
N LEU A 25 33.45 -12.37 16.14
CA LEU A 25 32.78 -11.27 16.81
C LEU A 25 32.63 -11.48 18.30
N GLU A 26 32.27 -12.72 18.75
CA GLU A 26 32.16 -13.09 20.14
C GLU A 26 33.49 -13.05 20.90
N ARG A 27 34.63 -13.23 20.19
CA ARG A 27 35.96 -13.11 20.79
C ARG A 27 36.49 -11.68 20.81
N ALA A 28 36.01 -10.81 19.94
CA ALA A 28 36.52 -9.45 19.75
C ALA A 28 35.75 -8.38 20.49
N LEU A 29 34.47 -8.61 20.80
CA LEU A 29 33.56 -7.61 21.36
C LEU A 29 33.06 -8.03 22.75
N ASP A 30 32.56 -7.03 23.50
CA ASP A 30 31.87 -7.25 24.78
C ASP A 30 30.62 -8.14 24.54
N PRO A 31 30.41 -9.17 25.40
CA PRO A 31 29.25 -10.06 25.29
C PRO A 31 27.89 -9.36 25.24
N ALA A 32 27.76 -8.19 25.88
CA ALA A 32 26.53 -7.39 25.83
C ALA A 32 26.29 -6.80 24.42
N VAL A 33 27.34 -6.34 23.77
CA VAL A 33 27.27 -5.80 22.39
C VAL A 33 26.92 -6.93 21.41
N VAL A 34 27.54 -8.09 21.57
CA VAL A 34 27.27 -9.29 20.76
C VAL A 34 25.82 -9.76 20.96
N GLY A 35 25.31 -9.75 22.18
CA GLY A 35 23.91 -10.04 22.48
C GLY A 35 22.94 -9.06 21.85
N MET A 36 23.24 -7.75 21.89
CA MET A 36 22.41 -6.75 21.21
C MET A 36 22.36 -6.92 19.69
N LEU A 37 23.49 -7.23 19.06
CA LEU A 37 23.54 -7.55 17.62
C LEU A 37 22.70 -8.79 17.30
N GLY A 38 22.81 -9.83 18.13
CA GLY A 38 21.97 -11.01 18.04
C GLY A 38 20.48 -10.66 18.12
N ALA A 39 20.08 -9.80 19.07
CA ALA A 39 18.69 -9.38 19.23
C ALA A 39 18.13 -8.65 17.99
N VAL A 40 18.90 -7.74 17.40
CA VAL A 40 18.49 -7.06 16.18
C VAL A 40 18.32 -8.03 15.02
N ILE A 41 19.28 -8.96 14.85
CA ILE A 41 19.21 -9.97 13.78
C ILE A 41 18.04 -10.93 14.01
N GLY A 42 17.81 -11.35 15.25
CA GLY A 42 16.68 -12.21 15.61
C GLY A 42 15.34 -11.55 15.35
N MET A 43 15.20 -10.27 15.69
CA MET A 43 14.01 -9.47 15.35
C MET A 43 13.76 -9.40 13.84
N LEU A 44 14.79 -9.11 13.05
CA LEU A 44 14.67 -9.04 11.59
C LEU A 44 14.32 -10.40 10.98
N ALA A 45 14.95 -11.48 11.45
CA ALA A 45 14.68 -12.84 10.99
C ALA A 45 13.23 -13.27 11.28
N GLU A 46 12.73 -12.95 12.48
CA GLU A 46 11.35 -13.23 12.87
C GLU A 46 10.35 -12.45 12.01
N LEU A 47 10.58 -11.15 11.80
CA LEU A 47 9.74 -10.35 10.92
C LEU A 47 9.72 -10.89 9.48
N MET A 48 10.88 -11.33 8.97
CA MET A 48 10.98 -11.98 7.66
C MET A 48 10.21 -13.29 7.60
N ALA A 49 10.32 -14.14 8.63
CA ALA A 49 9.63 -15.42 8.70
C ALA A 49 8.11 -15.26 8.73
N LEU A 50 7.61 -14.32 9.53
CA LEU A 50 6.18 -13.99 9.59
C LEU A 50 5.66 -13.50 8.23
N GLN A 51 6.36 -12.61 7.56
CA GLN A 51 5.94 -12.06 6.27
C GLN A 51 6.05 -13.09 5.13
N LEU A 52 7.08 -13.94 5.14
CA LEU A 52 7.19 -15.07 4.22
C LEU A 52 6.05 -16.06 4.43
N GLY A 53 5.75 -16.40 5.67
CA GLY A 53 4.62 -17.27 6.01
C GLY A 53 3.29 -16.68 5.54
N LEU A 54 3.09 -15.37 5.72
CA LEU A 54 1.90 -14.67 5.23
C LEU A 54 1.81 -14.73 3.70
N LEU A 55 2.91 -14.48 2.99
CA LEU A 55 2.98 -14.54 1.54
C LEU A 55 2.67 -15.94 1.02
N LEU A 56 3.31 -16.96 1.59
CA LEU A 56 3.09 -18.36 1.22
C LEU A 56 1.64 -18.79 1.47
N GLY A 57 1.11 -18.45 2.65
CA GLY A 57 -0.29 -18.70 3.00
C GLY A 57 -1.26 -17.98 2.07
N ALA A 58 -0.99 -16.72 1.75
CA ALA A 58 -1.81 -15.94 0.84
C ALA A 58 -1.83 -16.53 -0.58
N LEU A 59 -0.69 -16.94 -1.11
CA LEU A 59 -0.59 -17.56 -2.43
C LEU A 59 -1.27 -18.93 -2.47
N ALA A 60 -1.04 -19.79 -1.48
CA ALA A 60 -1.63 -21.13 -1.40
C ALA A 60 -3.17 -21.09 -1.26
N LEU A 61 -3.68 -20.11 -0.52
CA LEU A 61 -5.10 -19.98 -0.20
C LEU A 61 -5.85 -19.01 -1.12
N ARG A 62 -5.21 -18.50 -2.17
CA ARG A 62 -5.78 -17.50 -3.10
C ARG A 62 -6.32 -16.26 -2.39
N VAL A 63 -5.63 -15.84 -1.34
CA VAL A 63 -5.82 -14.53 -0.70
C VAL A 63 -5.20 -13.47 -1.62
N ARG A 64 -5.83 -12.32 -1.75
CA ARG A 64 -5.30 -11.26 -2.61
C ARG A 64 -4.07 -10.63 -1.99
N VAL A 65 -2.98 -10.62 -2.76
CA VAL A 65 -1.75 -9.89 -2.41
C VAL A 65 -1.77 -8.58 -3.20
N HIS A 66 -1.80 -7.44 -2.48
CA HIS A 66 -1.80 -6.10 -3.09
C HIS A 66 -0.37 -5.63 -3.34
N ASP A 67 0.46 -5.66 -2.28
CA ASP A 67 1.82 -5.16 -2.33
C ASP A 67 2.80 -6.16 -1.74
N VAL A 68 3.95 -6.28 -2.39
CA VAL A 68 5.12 -6.98 -1.87
C VAL A 68 6.29 -6.00 -1.90
N VAL A 69 6.78 -5.60 -0.74
CA VAL A 69 7.89 -4.66 -0.60
C VAL A 69 9.09 -5.40 -0.06
N LEU A 70 10.16 -5.49 -0.82
CA LEU A 70 11.42 -6.08 -0.39
C LEU A 70 12.42 -4.97 -0.07
N GLY A 71 12.70 -4.77 1.22
CA GLY A 71 13.73 -3.87 1.71
C GLY A 71 13.25 -2.56 2.31
N LEU A 72 14.24 -1.74 2.69
CA LEU A 72 14.09 -0.40 3.27
C LEU A 72 14.81 0.64 2.41
N GLY A 73 14.45 1.92 2.59
CA GLY A 73 15.07 3.05 1.90
C GLY A 73 14.42 3.38 0.56
N ALA A 74 15.20 4.00 -0.33
CA ALA A 74 14.74 4.43 -1.65
C ALA A 74 14.37 3.23 -2.52
N ARG A 75 13.40 3.44 -3.42
CA ARG A 75 12.94 2.43 -4.38
C ARG A 75 13.96 2.30 -5.51
N VAL A 76 14.41 1.07 -5.79
CA VAL A 76 15.37 0.74 -6.86
C VAL A 76 14.64 0.18 -8.08
N TYR A 77 13.67 -0.71 -7.84
CA TYR A 77 12.91 -1.37 -8.90
C TYR A 77 11.46 -1.54 -8.47
N GLU A 78 10.55 -1.46 -9.43
CA GLU A 78 9.13 -1.66 -9.21
C GLU A 78 8.48 -2.34 -10.41
N LEU A 79 7.83 -3.46 -10.14
CA LEU A 79 6.98 -4.16 -11.09
C LEU A 79 5.53 -3.92 -10.70
N ARG A 80 4.79 -3.23 -11.56
CA ARG A 80 3.37 -2.94 -11.37
C ARG A 80 2.52 -3.74 -12.34
N THR A 81 1.49 -4.33 -11.80
CA THR A 81 0.40 -4.94 -12.57
C THR A 81 -0.91 -4.39 -12.02
N PRO A 82 -2.04 -4.44 -12.77
CA PRO A 82 -3.33 -4.03 -12.24
C PRO A 82 -3.71 -4.69 -10.91
N ARG A 83 -3.19 -5.91 -10.67
CA ARG A 83 -3.52 -6.74 -9.51
C ARG A 83 -2.58 -6.60 -8.33
N ARG A 84 -1.31 -6.24 -8.55
CA ARG A 84 -0.29 -6.20 -7.47
C ARG A 84 0.88 -5.32 -7.83
N THR A 85 1.50 -4.77 -6.80
CA THR A 85 2.78 -4.05 -6.90
C THR A 85 3.87 -4.84 -6.19
N VAL A 86 5.01 -5.03 -6.85
CA VAL A 86 6.21 -5.61 -6.25
C VAL A 86 7.32 -4.57 -6.33
N SER A 87 7.85 -4.16 -5.18
CA SER A 87 8.90 -3.14 -5.12
C SER A 87 10.14 -3.65 -4.40
N LEU A 88 11.30 -3.37 -4.99
CA LEU A 88 12.60 -3.61 -4.41
C LEU A 88 13.21 -2.28 -3.95
N ARG A 89 13.73 -2.25 -2.73
CA ARG A 89 14.38 -1.07 -2.12
C ARG A 89 15.89 -1.31 -1.94
N VAL A 90 16.62 -0.24 -1.68
CA VAL A 90 18.11 -0.24 -1.59
C VAL A 90 18.65 -1.29 -0.60
N LEU A 91 18.02 -1.44 0.56
CA LEU A 91 18.45 -2.39 1.60
C LEU A 91 17.43 -3.54 1.70
N PRO A 92 17.62 -4.69 1.01
CA PRO A 92 16.65 -5.79 0.95
C PRO A 92 16.69 -6.67 2.22
N ILE A 93 16.62 -6.06 3.40
CA ILE A 93 16.71 -6.74 4.71
C ILE A 93 15.36 -7.05 5.34
N LEU A 94 14.26 -6.53 4.79
CA LEU A 94 12.89 -6.75 5.30
C LEU A 94 11.96 -7.07 4.14
N LEU A 95 10.99 -7.94 4.41
CA LEU A 95 9.85 -8.20 3.53
C LEU A 95 8.60 -7.59 4.16
N GLY A 96 7.83 -6.85 3.39
CA GLY A 96 6.50 -6.37 3.73
C GLY A 96 5.48 -6.93 2.75
N VAL A 97 4.42 -7.53 3.25
CA VAL A 97 3.34 -8.09 2.41
C VAL A 97 2.02 -7.49 2.85
N SER A 98 1.31 -6.89 1.90
CA SER A 98 -0.05 -6.38 2.10
C SER A 98 -1.05 -7.35 1.48
N VAL A 99 -1.96 -7.85 2.31
CA VAL A 99 -2.98 -8.80 1.89
C VAL A 99 -4.38 -8.27 2.13
N GLY A 100 -5.32 -8.70 1.31
CA GLY A 100 -6.72 -8.35 1.43
C GLY A 100 -7.65 -9.49 1.07
N PRO A 101 -8.97 -9.32 1.27
CA PRO A 101 -9.93 -10.34 0.91
C PRO A 101 -9.84 -10.66 -0.59
N GLY A 102 -9.68 -11.94 -0.90
CA GLY A 102 -9.61 -12.48 -2.25
C GLY A 102 -10.81 -13.34 -2.57
N ALA A 103 -10.57 -14.58 -3.02
CA ALA A 103 -11.63 -15.53 -3.34
C ALA A 103 -12.48 -15.94 -2.10
N ALA A 104 -13.74 -16.24 -2.33
CA ALA A 104 -14.62 -16.75 -1.27
C ALA A 104 -14.21 -18.16 -0.80
N PRO A 105 -14.38 -18.52 0.48
CA PRO A 105 -14.75 -17.69 1.62
C PRO A 105 -13.56 -16.86 2.16
N ALA A 106 -13.60 -15.55 2.00
CA ALA A 106 -12.46 -14.67 2.22
C ALA A 106 -11.97 -14.65 3.69
N GLN A 107 -12.88 -14.66 4.66
CA GLN A 107 -12.55 -14.64 6.08
C GLN A 107 -11.72 -15.86 6.49
N SER A 108 -12.16 -17.07 6.18
CA SER A 108 -11.47 -18.30 6.54
C SER A 108 -10.09 -18.41 5.88
N ARG A 109 -9.99 -18.01 4.61
CA ARG A 109 -8.73 -18.02 3.87
C ARG A 109 -7.71 -17.04 4.44
N MET A 110 -8.14 -15.82 4.78
CA MET A 110 -7.27 -14.85 5.42
C MET A 110 -6.85 -15.27 6.83
N TRP A 111 -7.74 -15.87 7.60
CA TRP A 111 -7.41 -16.45 8.90
C TRP A 111 -6.34 -17.54 8.77
N LEU A 112 -6.53 -18.48 7.83
CA LEU A 112 -5.55 -19.55 7.57
C LEU A 112 -4.20 -18.98 7.09
N ALA A 113 -4.18 -17.94 6.25
CA ALA A 113 -2.94 -17.28 5.85
C ALA A 113 -2.23 -16.65 7.05
N GLY A 114 -2.98 -16.04 7.98
CA GLY A 114 -2.44 -15.57 9.27
C GLY A 114 -1.91 -16.70 10.14
N ALA A 115 -2.57 -17.87 10.16
CA ALA A 115 -2.10 -19.05 10.89
C ALA A 115 -0.79 -19.60 10.30
N VAL A 116 -0.67 -19.67 8.96
CA VAL A 116 0.61 -20.06 8.31
C VAL A 116 1.71 -19.06 8.66
N SER A 117 1.42 -17.74 8.66
CA SER A 117 2.36 -16.71 9.12
C SER A 117 2.85 -16.99 10.55
N ALA A 118 1.92 -17.21 11.47
CA ALA A 118 2.25 -17.48 12.88
C ALA A 118 3.08 -18.78 13.07
N VAL A 119 2.75 -19.83 12.32
CA VAL A 119 3.51 -21.10 12.36
C VAL A 119 4.94 -20.90 11.84
N CYS A 120 5.12 -20.13 10.74
CA CYS A 120 6.46 -19.81 10.23
C CYS A 120 7.26 -19.00 11.24
N GLY A 121 6.66 -17.98 11.89
CA GLY A 121 7.31 -17.21 12.93
C GLY A 121 7.65 -18.08 14.14
N ALA A 122 6.70 -18.86 14.68
CA ALA A 122 6.96 -19.76 15.79
C ALA A 122 8.09 -20.75 15.47
N GLY A 123 8.15 -21.28 14.24
CA GLY A 123 9.24 -22.14 13.78
C GLY A 123 10.58 -21.41 13.74
N ALA A 124 10.62 -20.17 13.25
CA ALA A 124 11.81 -19.34 13.22
C ALA A 124 12.30 -19.02 14.65
N ALA A 125 11.40 -18.57 15.53
CA ALA A 125 11.73 -18.32 16.93
C ALA A 125 12.24 -19.59 17.60
N ALA A 126 11.58 -20.74 17.43
CA ALA A 126 12.03 -22.03 18.00
C ALA A 126 13.43 -22.41 17.50
N ALA A 127 13.76 -22.19 16.24
CA ALA A 127 15.07 -22.48 15.68
C ALA A 127 16.19 -21.68 16.36
N THR A 128 15.94 -20.50 16.91
CA THR A 128 16.94 -19.68 17.62
C THR A 128 17.40 -20.31 18.90
N PHE A 129 16.59 -21.19 19.52
CA PHE A 129 16.97 -21.89 20.73
C PHE A 129 18.10 -22.92 20.53
N ALA A 130 18.33 -23.36 19.29
CA ALA A 130 19.45 -24.30 18.99
C ALA A 130 20.84 -23.66 19.21
N VAL A 131 20.92 -22.33 19.32
CA VAL A 131 22.18 -21.57 19.46
C VAL A 131 22.22 -20.70 20.73
N VAL A 132 21.34 -20.93 21.69
CA VAL A 132 21.15 -20.08 22.87
C VAL A 132 22.32 -20.11 23.87
N ASP A 133 23.24 -21.05 23.76
CA ASP A 133 24.38 -21.19 24.69
C ASP A 133 25.36 -20.00 24.59
N ALA A 134 25.48 -19.39 23.43
CA ALA A 134 26.35 -18.24 23.16
C ALA A 134 25.62 -16.89 23.38
N PRO A 135 26.31 -15.79 23.74
CA PRO A 135 25.74 -14.46 23.92
C PRO A 135 24.96 -14.00 22.72
N PHE A 136 25.48 -14.22 21.52
CA PHE A 136 24.78 -13.91 20.25
C PHE A 136 23.46 -14.70 20.13
N GLY A 137 23.47 -15.98 20.39
CA GLY A 137 22.30 -16.86 20.32
C GLY A 137 21.20 -16.46 21.32
N ARG A 138 21.60 -16.09 22.56
CA ARG A 138 20.64 -15.52 23.53
C ARG A 138 19.98 -14.26 23.04
N GLY A 139 20.77 -13.33 22.51
CA GLY A 139 20.25 -12.13 21.90
C GLY A 139 19.30 -12.46 20.76
N LEU A 140 19.68 -13.36 19.84
CA LEU A 140 18.89 -13.80 18.72
C LEU A 140 17.50 -14.32 19.18
N ALA A 141 17.47 -15.19 20.20
CA ALA A 141 16.23 -15.71 20.74
C ALA A 141 15.35 -14.65 21.37
N VAL A 142 15.93 -13.74 22.16
CA VAL A 142 15.21 -12.63 22.80
C VAL A 142 14.60 -11.70 21.72
N GLY A 143 15.38 -11.33 20.70
CA GLY A 143 14.93 -10.47 19.62
C GLY A 143 13.80 -11.12 18.81
N ALA A 144 13.92 -12.39 18.46
CA ALA A 144 12.89 -13.14 17.74
C ALA A 144 11.60 -13.23 18.56
N LEU A 145 11.68 -13.61 19.84
CA LEU A 145 10.51 -13.68 20.73
C LEU A 145 9.82 -12.32 20.89
N ALA A 146 10.59 -11.24 21.11
CA ALA A 146 10.04 -9.90 21.27
C ALA A 146 9.29 -9.46 20.00
N ALA A 147 9.86 -9.70 18.81
CA ALA A 147 9.22 -9.40 17.54
C ALA A 147 7.96 -10.25 17.31
N GLY A 148 8.03 -11.56 17.61
CA GLY A 148 6.91 -12.48 17.50
C GLY A 148 5.74 -12.05 18.40
N VAL A 149 5.99 -11.77 19.68
CA VAL A 149 4.99 -11.25 20.62
C VAL A 149 4.40 -9.93 20.11
N TYR A 150 5.24 -9.00 19.67
CA TYR A 150 4.79 -7.72 19.13
C TYR A 150 3.86 -7.88 17.91
N CYS A 151 4.17 -8.78 16.98
CA CYS A 151 3.35 -9.06 15.79
C CYS A 151 2.07 -9.84 16.10
N LEU A 152 2.04 -10.59 17.22
CA LEU A 152 0.84 -11.30 17.69
C LEU A 152 -0.12 -10.39 18.48
N LEU A 153 0.30 -9.18 18.88
CA LEU A 153 -0.65 -8.19 19.41
C LEU A 153 -1.64 -7.78 18.31
N PRO A 154 -2.96 -7.87 18.56
CA PRO A 154 -3.96 -7.56 17.55
C PRO A 154 -4.02 -6.05 17.30
N ARG A 155 -3.41 -5.61 16.18
CA ARG A 155 -3.38 -4.21 15.73
C ARG A 155 -3.78 -4.10 14.28
N ARG A 156 -4.50 -3.04 13.96
CA ARG A 156 -4.91 -2.70 12.61
C ARG A 156 -4.83 -1.19 12.44
N ASP A 157 -3.78 -0.75 11.77
CA ASP A 157 -3.55 0.66 11.41
C ASP A 157 -4.02 0.95 9.97
N ALA A 158 -3.97 2.21 9.57
CA ALA A 158 -4.45 2.67 8.25
C ALA A 158 -3.77 2.02 7.02
N GLY A 159 -2.71 1.23 7.20
CA GLY A 159 -2.00 0.56 6.09
C GLY A 159 -1.49 -0.83 6.42
N THR A 160 -1.58 -1.26 7.68
CA THR A 160 -1.00 -2.53 8.14
C THR A 160 -1.96 -3.32 9.02
N THR A 161 -1.91 -4.63 8.89
CA THR A 161 -2.68 -5.56 9.72
C THR A 161 -1.71 -6.55 10.33
N SER A 162 -1.68 -6.66 11.66
CA SER A 162 -0.80 -7.61 12.34
C SER A 162 -1.28 -9.05 12.19
N THR A 163 -0.36 -10.01 12.27
CA THR A 163 -0.70 -11.44 12.31
C THR A 163 -1.68 -11.75 13.45
N GLY A 164 -1.49 -11.12 14.61
CA GLY A 164 -2.41 -11.28 15.75
C GLY A 164 -3.82 -10.78 15.46
N TRP A 165 -3.98 -9.72 14.67
CA TRP A 165 -5.32 -9.28 14.25
C TRP A 165 -6.00 -10.32 13.35
N LEU A 166 -5.27 -10.90 12.40
CA LEU A 166 -5.79 -11.96 11.53
C LEU A 166 -6.23 -13.19 12.34
N LEU A 167 -5.50 -13.54 13.39
CA LEU A 167 -5.81 -14.71 14.20
C LEU A 167 -6.95 -14.48 15.20
N PHE A 168 -6.93 -13.35 15.91
CA PHE A 168 -7.79 -13.16 17.09
C PHE A 168 -8.98 -12.25 16.84
N GLN A 169 -8.86 -11.24 16.00
CA GLN A 169 -9.94 -10.28 15.73
C GLN A 169 -10.75 -10.65 14.50
N LEU A 170 -10.12 -11.15 13.45
CA LEU A 170 -10.78 -11.51 12.21
C LEU A 170 -11.93 -12.52 12.40
N PRO A 171 -11.79 -13.60 13.21
CA PRO A 171 -12.91 -14.52 13.44
C PRO A 171 -14.08 -13.91 14.21
N ARG A 172 -13.81 -12.81 14.94
CA ARG A 172 -14.79 -12.10 15.76
C ARG A 172 -15.45 -10.93 15.05
N LEU A 173 -15.19 -10.75 13.77
CA LEU A 173 -15.79 -9.66 13.01
C LEU A 173 -17.32 -9.79 13.01
N PRO A 174 -18.05 -8.68 13.18
CA PRO A 174 -19.51 -8.69 13.11
C PRO A 174 -19.98 -9.09 11.70
N LYS A 175 -21.18 -9.71 11.62
CA LYS A 175 -21.73 -10.29 10.38
C LYS A 175 -21.77 -9.29 9.21
N HIS A 176 -22.06 -8.02 9.46
CA HIS A 176 -22.08 -7.00 8.42
C HIS A 176 -20.70 -6.77 7.80
N ARG A 177 -19.62 -6.82 8.59
CA ARG A 177 -18.24 -6.73 8.09
C ARG A 177 -17.83 -7.97 7.29
N VAL A 178 -18.26 -9.15 7.71
CA VAL A 178 -18.03 -10.39 6.95
C VAL A 178 -18.75 -10.33 5.61
N ALA A 179 -19.96 -9.78 5.59
CA ALA A 179 -20.74 -9.62 4.36
C ALA A 179 -20.08 -8.63 3.36
N GLU A 180 -19.37 -7.59 3.83
CA GLU A 180 -18.55 -6.73 2.96
C GLU A 180 -17.43 -7.53 2.25
N TRP A 181 -16.89 -8.54 2.89
CA TRP A 181 -15.84 -9.38 2.30
C TRP A 181 -16.34 -10.39 1.28
N GLN A 182 -17.64 -10.69 1.29
CA GLN A 182 -18.25 -11.55 0.27
C GLN A 182 -18.29 -10.88 -1.10
N SER A 183 -18.39 -9.55 -1.15
CA SER A 183 -18.32 -8.77 -2.38
C SER A 183 -16.88 -8.60 -2.92
N ALA A 184 -15.86 -8.96 -2.13
CA ALA A 184 -14.46 -8.70 -2.48
C ALA A 184 -14.00 -9.25 -3.84
N PRO A 185 -14.41 -10.43 -4.32
CA PRO A 185 -14.03 -10.89 -5.66
C PRO A 185 -14.45 -9.90 -6.75
N LEU A 186 -15.74 -9.53 -6.78
CA LEU A 186 -16.28 -8.59 -7.77
C LEU A 186 -15.67 -7.18 -7.61
N VAL A 187 -15.52 -6.71 -6.36
CA VAL A 187 -14.84 -5.43 -6.08
C VAL A 187 -13.42 -5.43 -6.63
N ASN A 188 -12.66 -6.49 -6.39
CA ASN A 188 -11.29 -6.61 -6.87
C ASN A 188 -11.21 -6.62 -8.39
N GLU A 189 -12.07 -7.35 -9.06
CA GLU A 189 -12.11 -7.42 -10.52
C GLU A 189 -12.50 -6.06 -11.13
N ALA A 190 -13.50 -5.38 -10.56
CA ALA A 190 -13.91 -4.06 -11.00
C ALA A 190 -12.78 -3.01 -10.82
N ILE A 191 -12.11 -3.01 -9.66
CA ILE A 191 -10.97 -2.11 -9.41
C ILE A 191 -9.77 -2.46 -10.30
N ASP A 192 -9.52 -3.74 -10.58
CA ASP A 192 -8.46 -4.15 -11.53
C ASP A 192 -8.76 -3.63 -12.94
N ALA A 193 -10.01 -3.72 -13.38
CA ALA A 193 -10.45 -3.17 -14.66
C ALA A 193 -10.31 -1.65 -14.70
N VAL A 194 -10.70 -0.94 -13.62
CA VAL A 194 -10.45 0.51 -13.48
C VAL A 194 -8.96 0.81 -13.56
N ASN A 195 -8.12 0.11 -12.82
CA ASN A 195 -6.67 0.33 -12.82
C ASN A 195 -6.01 0.01 -14.18
N GLY A 196 -6.60 -0.89 -14.94
CA GLY A 196 -6.17 -1.26 -16.30
C GLY A 196 -6.71 -0.37 -17.41
N GLY A 197 -7.67 0.52 -17.12
CA GLY A 197 -8.33 1.37 -18.11
C GLY A 197 -9.44 0.68 -18.90
N ASP A 198 -9.81 -0.55 -18.55
CA ASP A 198 -10.94 -1.26 -19.13
C ASP A 198 -12.25 -0.82 -18.45
N LEU A 199 -12.69 0.40 -18.80
CA LEU A 199 -13.82 1.03 -18.15
C LEU A 199 -15.16 0.39 -18.51
N GLU A 200 -15.25 -0.35 -19.62
CA GLU A 200 -16.45 -1.08 -20.01
C GLU A 200 -16.65 -2.31 -19.10
N THR A 201 -15.60 -3.12 -18.94
CA THR A 201 -15.60 -4.23 -17.99
C THR A 201 -15.84 -3.74 -16.56
N ALA A 202 -15.19 -2.63 -16.15
CA ALA A 202 -15.39 -2.04 -14.83
C ALA A 202 -16.85 -1.64 -14.60
N GLU A 203 -17.52 -1.08 -15.60
CA GLU A 203 -18.93 -0.69 -15.53
C GLU A 203 -19.85 -1.90 -15.39
N ALA A 204 -19.64 -2.95 -16.20
CA ALA A 204 -20.40 -4.19 -16.13
C ALA A 204 -20.28 -4.85 -14.73
N LEU A 205 -19.06 -4.98 -14.23
CA LEU A 205 -18.80 -5.56 -12.90
C LEU A 205 -19.36 -4.68 -11.77
N THR A 206 -19.31 -3.36 -11.90
CA THR A 206 -19.90 -2.45 -10.91
C THR A 206 -21.42 -2.51 -10.91
N ALA A 207 -22.05 -2.71 -12.06
CA ALA A 207 -23.49 -2.93 -12.18
C ALA A 207 -23.91 -4.28 -11.55
N GLU A 208 -23.14 -5.34 -11.79
CA GLU A 208 -23.33 -6.65 -11.16
C GLU A 208 -23.19 -6.55 -9.64
N LEU A 209 -22.11 -5.92 -9.16
CA LEU A 209 -21.87 -5.66 -7.74
C LEU A 209 -23.03 -4.90 -7.09
N SER A 210 -23.61 -3.93 -7.79
CA SER A 210 -24.76 -3.16 -7.30
C SER A 210 -26.05 -4.00 -7.21
N ARG A 211 -26.20 -4.98 -8.08
CA ARG A 211 -27.34 -5.94 -8.04
C ARG A 211 -27.19 -6.99 -6.95
N GLU A 212 -26.01 -7.57 -6.81
CA GLU A 212 -25.76 -8.67 -5.88
C GLU A 212 -25.51 -8.20 -4.44
N HIS A 213 -24.92 -7.02 -4.29
CA HIS A 213 -24.51 -6.46 -3.00
C HIS A 213 -25.01 -5.01 -2.82
N PRO A 214 -26.33 -4.74 -2.89
CA PRO A 214 -26.88 -3.40 -2.77
C PRO A 214 -26.58 -2.81 -1.38
N GLY A 215 -26.34 -1.50 -1.33
CA GLY A 215 -26.14 -0.77 -0.08
C GLY A 215 -24.84 -1.09 0.67
N ARG A 216 -23.89 -1.85 0.07
CA ARG A 216 -22.59 -2.07 0.66
C ARG A 216 -21.68 -0.86 0.43
N ARG A 217 -20.88 -0.51 1.42
CA ARG A 217 -19.88 0.58 1.30
C ARG A 217 -18.85 0.28 0.21
N THR A 218 -18.39 -0.97 0.12
CA THR A 218 -17.49 -1.43 -0.95
C THR A 218 -18.09 -1.24 -2.33
N THR A 219 -19.38 -1.49 -2.50
CA THR A 219 -20.11 -1.24 -3.76
C THR A 219 -20.11 0.25 -4.10
N THR A 220 -20.44 1.11 -3.13
CA THR A 220 -20.42 2.57 -3.31
C THR A 220 -19.01 3.07 -3.64
N ALA A 221 -17.99 2.58 -2.91
CA ALA A 221 -16.59 2.95 -3.16
C ALA A 221 -16.11 2.53 -4.57
N THR A 222 -16.50 1.35 -5.05
CA THR A 222 -16.19 0.88 -6.40
C THR A 222 -16.85 1.75 -7.45
N ARG A 223 -18.11 2.16 -7.23
CA ARG A 223 -18.83 3.08 -8.11
C ARG A 223 -18.18 4.47 -8.14
N ILE A 224 -17.71 4.97 -7.00
CA ILE A 224 -16.95 6.24 -6.93
C ILE A 224 -15.69 6.13 -7.78
N ALA A 225 -14.90 5.06 -7.64
CA ALA A 225 -13.69 4.86 -8.41
C ALA A 225 -13.95 4.80 -9.93
N LEU A 226 -15.03 4.14 -10.36
CA LEU A 226 -15.44 4.12 -11.77
C LEU A 226 -15.85 5.50 -12.27
N LEU A 227 -16.63 6.27 -11.50
CA LEU A 227 -17.05 7.62 -11.87
C LEU A 227 -15.85 8.59 -11.96
N GLU A 228 -14.90 8.47 -11.04
CA GLU A 228 -13.63 9.20 -11.09
C GLU A 228 -12.86 8.86 -12.37
N ALA A 229 -12.72 7.58 -12.69
CA ALA A 229 -12.07 7.11 -13.91
C ALA A 229 -12.76 7.58 -15.20
N ARG A 230 -14.06 7.86 -15.15
CA ARG A 230 -14.84 8.46 -16.24
C ARG A 230 -14.80 10.00 -16.25
N GLY A 231 -14.12 10.65 -15.29
CA GLY A 231 -14.09 12.10 -15.12
C GLY A 231 -15.41 12.71 -14.64
N ARG A 232 -16.34 11.88 -14.12
CA ARG A 232 -17.65 12.28 -13.60
C ARG A 232 -17.53 12.63 -12.11
N TYR A 233 -16.69 13.63 -11.82
CA TYR A 233 -16.29 13.95 -10.45
C TYR A 233 -17.45 14.45 -9.58
N ALA A 234 -18.37 15.24 -10.14
CA ALA A 234 -19.54 15.73 -9.40
C ALA A 234 -20.44 14.57 -8.92
N GLU A 235 -20.62 13.54 -9.73
CA GLU A 235 -21.43 12.37 -9.35
C GLU A 235 -20.68 11.50 -8.34
N ALA A 236 -19.37 11.32 -8.50
CA ALA A 236 -18.52 10.64 -7.52
C ALA A 236 -18.57 11.38 -6.17
N LEU A 237 -18.53 12.70 -6.19
CA LEU A 237 -18.61 13.56 -5.02
C LEU A 237 -19.95 13.39 -4.28
N ALA A 238 -21.08 13.35 -4.98
CA ALA A 238 -22.40 13.12 -4.38
C ALA A 238 -22.46 11.79 -3.61
N LEU A 239 -21.90 10.72 -4.18
CA LEU A 239 -21.81 9.43 -3.50
C LEU A 239 -20.85 9.48 -2.29
N THR A 240 -19.75 10.21 -2.40
CA THR A 240 -18.77 10.33 -1.31
C THR A 240 -19.33 11.13 -0.14
N ILE A 241 -20.13 12.18 -0.40
CA ILE A 241 -20.88 12.91 0.64
C ILE A 241 -21.82 11.96 1.39
N GLY A 242 -22.52 11.08 0.70
CA GLY A 242 -23.35 10.05 1.32
C GLY A 242 -22.56 9.12 2.24
N LEU A 243 -21.33 8.75 1.84
CA LEU A 243 -20.45 7.98 2.73
C LEU A 243 -20.02 8.79 3.95
N VAL A 244 -19.55 10.02 3.79
CA VAL A 244 -19.09 10.87 4.90
C VAL A 244 -20.22 11.14 5.90
N SER A 245 -21.45 11.25 5.43
CA SER A 245 -22.63 11.53 6.26
C SER A 245 -23.18 10.29 7.00
N ASP A 246 -22.65 9.10 6.78
CA ASP A 246 -23.09 7.88 7.45
C ASP A 246 -22.58 7.85 8.91
N PRO A 247 -23.46 8.00 9.93
CA PRO A 247 -23.07 8.08 11.33
C PRO A 247 -22.54 6.74 11.88
N THR A 248 -22.68 5.66 11.13
CA THR A 248 -22.22 4.32 11.55
C THR A 248 -20.78 4.03 11.11
N GLN A 249 -20.09 5.00 10.52
CA GLN A 249 -18.70 4.84 10.10
C GLN A 249 -17.75 4.76 11.30
N GLU A 250 -16.78 3.85 11.20
CA GLU A 250 -15.62 3.89 12.08
C GLU A 250 -14.73 5.09 11.74
N PRO A 251 -14.03 5.71 12.72
CA PRO A 251 -13.17 6.86 12.48
C PRO A 251 -12.17 6.67 11.34
N ARG A 252 -11.66 5.46 11.19
CA ARG A 252 -10.75 5.10 10.09
C ARG A 252 -11.44 5.18 8.72
N ASP A 253 -12.64 4.60 8.58
CA ASP A 253 -13.37 4.59 7.32
C ASP A 253 -13.81 6.00 6.94
N LEU A 254 -14.19 6.81 7.93
CA LEU A 254 -14.49 8.24 7.76
C LEU A 254 -13.25 9.01 7.29
N ALA A 255 -12.06 8.74 7.85
CA ALA A 255 -10.82 9.37 7.39
C ALA A 255 -10.51 9.09 5.91
N PHE A 256 -10.77 7.86 5.43
CA PHE A 256 -10.65 7.52 4.01
C PHE A 256 -11.71 8.22 3.15
N ALA A 257 -12.95 8.30 3.62
CA ALA A 257 -14.02 8.98 2.89
C ALA A 257 -13.74 10.49 2.76
N LEU A 258 -13.22 11.13 3.82
CA LEU A 258 -12.81 12.55 3.80
C LEU A 258 -11.63 12.79 2.87
N ALA A 259 -10.64 11.91 2.85
CA ALA A 259 -9.52 11.99 1.91
C ALA A 259 -10.00 11.90 0.45
N SER A 260 -10.95 11.00 0.16
CA SER A 260 -11.63 10.90 -1.15
C SER A 260 -12.45 12.14 -1.46
N LEU A 261 -13.20 12.67 -0.48
CA LEU A 261 -13.98 13.91 -0.63
C LEU A 261 -13.07 15.06 -1.06
N ALA A 262 -11.94 15.23 -0.39
CA ALA A 262 -10.96 16.28 -0.70
C ALA A 262 -10.45 16.18 -2.14
N ALA A 263 -10.02 14.98 -2.57
CA ALA A 263 -9.47 14.74 -3.90
C ALA A 263 -10.53 14.96 -5.00
N LEU A 264 -11.72 14.38 -4.85
CA LEU A 264 -12.81 14.52 -5.82
C LEU A 264 -13.31 15.96 -5.92
N THR A 265 -13.39 16.68 -4.80
CA THR A 265 -13.76 18.10 -4.79
C THR A 265 -12.74 18.94 -5.55
N ALA A 266 -11.44 18.73 -5.33
CA ALA A 266 -10.38 19.41 -6.05
C ALA A 266 -10.42 19.09 -7.57
N ASN A 267 -10.63 17.81 -7.93
CA ASN A 267 -10.77 17.37 -9.32
C ASN A 267 -12.01 17.98 -9.99
N ALA A 268 -13.15 18.05 -9.29
CA ALA A 268 -14.37 18.66 -9.79
C ALA A 268 -14.19 20.18 -10.05
N VAL A 269 -13.49 20.88 -9.17
CA VAL A 269 -13.13 22.31 -9.37
C VAL A 269 -12.20 22.46 -10.57
N GLU A 270 -11.18 21.60 -10.71
CA GLU A 270 -10.22 21.66 -11.81
C GLU A 270 -10.86 21.59 -13.19
N VAL A 271 -11.92 20.78 -13.32
CA VAL A 271 -12.64 20.60 -14.60
C VAL A 271 -13.91 21.46 -14.72
N GLY A 272 -14.18 22.34 -13.74
CA GLY A 272 -15.34 23.25 -13.76
C GLY A 272 -16.68 22.57 -13.45
N GLN A 273 -16.68 21.37 -12.89
CA GLN A 273 -17.90 20.67 -12.41
C GLN A 273 -18.37 21.19 -11.03
N LEU A 274 -17.52 21.93 -10.33
CA LEU A 274 -17.82 22.59 -9.07
C LEU A 274 -17.18 23.97 -9.05
N ASP A 275 -17.90 24.94 -8.49
CA ASP A 275 -17.39 26.30 -8.32
C ASP A 275 -16.21 26.35 -7.34
N ALA A 276 -15.17 27.12 -7.70
CA ALA A 276 -13.93 27.19 -6.92
C ALA A 276 -14.14 27.88 -5.56
N ALA A 277 -15.03 28.87 -5.48
CA ALA A 277 -15.29 29.61 -4.23
C ALA A 277 -15.88 28.69 -3.15
N THR A 278 -16.64 27.68 -3.56
CA THR A 278 -17.22 26.67 -2.65
C THR A 278 -16.30 25.46 -2.51
N GLY A 279 -15.73 24.98 -3.61
CA GLY A 279 -14.97 23.73 -3.65
C GLY A 279 -13.64 23.79 -2.93
N LEU A 280 -12.84 24.86 -3.10
CA LEU A 280 -11.52 24.94 -2.51
C LEU A 280 -11.53 24.97 -0.97
N PRO A 281 -12.39 25.75 -0.28
CA PRO A 281 -12.49 25.68 1.18
C PRO A 281 -12.95 24.31 1.65
N THR A 282 -13.95 23.70 0.99
CA THR A 282 -14.47 22.35 1.33
C THR A 282 -13.37 21.29 1.21
N ALA A 283 -12.60 21.32 0.13
CA ALA A 283 -11.53 20.34 -0.06
C ALA A 283 -10.40 20.50 0.97
N ARG A 284 -10.04 21.74 1.35
CA ARG A 284 -9.05 21.98 2.40
C ARG A 284 -9.52 21.48 3.76
N GLN A 285 -10.76 21.80 4.13
CA GLN A 285 -11.33 21.29 5.37
C GLN A 285 -11.36 19.76 5.41
N ALA A 286 -11.73 19.11 4.31
CA ALA A 286 -11.73 17.66 4.23
C ALA A 286 -10.31 17.04 4.34
N VAL A 287 -9.28 17.73 3.84
CA VAL A 287 -7.87 17.34 4.07
C VAL A 287 -7.52 17.40 5.55
N ASP A 288 -7.84 18.50 6.21
CA ASP A 288 -7.50 18.73 7.62
C ASP A 288 -8.24 17.72 8.52
N ASP A 289 -9.52 17.50 8.27
CA ASP A 289 -10.34 16.54 9.02
C ASP A 289 -9.83 15.09 8.83
N ALA A 290 -9.44 14.72 7.60
CA ALA A 290 -8.86 13.41 7.34
C ALA A 290 -7.55 13.19 8.12
N GLU A 291 -6.66 14.19 8.16
CA GLU A 291 -5.42 14.14 8.92
C GLU A 291 -5.67 14.07 10.44
N GLN A 292 -6.63 14.82 10.95
CA GLN A 292 -7.04 14.79 12.37
C GLN A 292 -7.56 13.40 12.79
N LEU A 293 -8.23 12.70 11.89
CA LEU A 293 -8.68 11.31 12.09
C LEU A 293 -7.58 10.27 11.84
N GLY A 294 -6.33 10.71 11.60
CA GLY A 294 -5.18 9.82 11.45
C GLY A 294 -4.94 9.31 10.03
N TYR A 295 -5.54 9.92 8.99
CA TYR A 295 -5.15 9.61 7.62
C TYR A 295 -3.71 10.07 7.35
N PRO A 296 -2.83 9.24 6.77
CA PRO A 296 -1.43 9.60 6.58
C PRO A 296 -1.26 10.81 5.65
N GLY A 297 -0.73 11.92 6.18
CA GLY A 297 -0.59 13.18 5.45
C GLY A 297 0.25 13.08 4.16
N PHE A 298 1.23 12.14 4.12
CA PHE A 298 2.01 11.91 2.90
C PHE A 298 1.17 11.36 1.74
N LYS A 299 0.03 10.70 2.01
CA LYS A 299 -0.91 10.23 0.98
C LYS A 299 -1.80 11.36 0.43
N LEU A 300 -1.91 12.47 1.13
CA LEU A 300 -2.65 13.67 0.71
C LEU A 300 -1.77 14.67 -0.04
N THR A 301 -0.48 14.37 -0.23
CA THR A 301 0.47 15.31 -0.87
C THR A 301 0.02 15.71 -2.27
N GLY A 302 -0.49 14.77 -3.07
CA GLY A 302 -1.03 15.05 -4.41
C GLY A 302 -2.28 15.93 -4.39
N THR A 303 -3.21 15.66 -3.50
CA THR A 303 -4.41 16.50 -3.31
C THR A 303 -4.02 17.93 -2.86
N LYS A 304 -3.10 18.05 -1.91
CA LYS A 304 -2.54 19.35 -1.48
C LYS A 304 -1.86 20.07 -2.64
N ALA A 305 -1.11 19.35 -3.48
CA ALA A 305 -0.48 19.93 -4.68
C ALA A 305 -1.53 20.52 -5.64
N LEU A 306 -2.60 19.79 -5.90
CA LEU A 306 -3.69 20.27 -6.76
C LEU A 306 -4.38 21.50 -6.17
N LEU A 307 -4.63 21.51 -4.86
CA LEU A 307 -5.22 22.66 -4.17
C LEU A 307 -4.33 23.91 -4.26
N GLU A 308 -3.00 23.77 -4.14
CA GLU A 308 -2.07 24.88 -4.35
C GLU A 308 -2.07 25.36 -5.80
N LEU A 309 -2.14 24.45 -6.78
CA LEU A 309 -2.24 24.82 -8.19
C LEU A 309 -3.51 25.62 -8.47
N LEU A 310 -4.65 25.16 -7.95
CA LEU A 310 -5.95 25.83 -8.14
C LEU A 310 -6.02 27.17 -7.39
N ALA A 311 -5.21 27.35 -6.35
CA ALA A 311 -5.04 28.62 -5.65
C ALA A 311 -4.05 29.58 -6.34
N GLY A 312 -3.43 29.19 -7.46
CA GLY A 312 -2.43 29.99 -8.18
C GLY A 312 -1.00 29.87 -7.69
N ASN A 313 -0.71 29.01 -6.71
CA ASN A 313 0.61 28.81 -6.12
C ASN A 313 1.42 27.75 -6.89
N ALA A 314 1.73 28.01 -8.18
CA ALA A 314 2.31 27.03 -9.10
C ALA A 314 3.63 26.42 -8.63
N ASP A 315 4.55 27.21 -8.06
CA ASP A 315 5.85 26.70 -7.56
C ASP A 315 5.66 25.70 -6.41
N ARG A 316 4.78 26.03 -5.47
CA ARG A 316 4.47 25.14 -4.33
C ARG A 316 3.74 23.88 -4.81
N ALA A 317 2.82 24.01 -5.76
CA ALA A 317 2.16 22.88 -6.41
C ALA A 317 3.17 21.95 -7.08
N ALA A 318 4.14 22.48 -7.85
CA ALA A 318 5.17 21.69 -8.52
C ALA A 318 6.06 20.92 -7.51
N MET A 319 6.44 21.57 -6.41
CA MET A 319 7.23 20.94 -5.34
C MET A 319 6.45 19.76 -4.69
N LEU A 320 5.21 19.98 -4.31
CA LEU A 320 4.36 18.96 -3.68
C LEU A 320 4.02 17.83 -4.66
N ALA A 321 3.64 18.13 -5.91
CA ALA A 321 3.32 17.13 -6.92
C ALA A 321 4.53 16.24 -7.24
N ARG A 322 5.73 16.82 -7.34
CA ARG A 322 6.97 16.05 -7.52
C ARG A 322 7.26 15.13 -6.33
N SER A 323 7.00 15.60 -5.12
CA SER A 323 7.12 14.76 -3.91
C SER A 323 6.07 13.64 -3.91
N GLY A 324 4.82 13.94 -4.21
CA GLY A 324 3.74 12.96 -4.35
C GLY A 324 4.08 11.87 -5.35
N ALA A 325 4.45 12.24 -6.59
CA ALA A 325 4.79 11.30 -7.65
C ALA A 325 5.95 10.35 -7.28
N ARG A 326 6.93 10.81 -6.49
CA ARG A 326 8.05 9.98 -6.01
C ARG A 326 7.63 8.96 -4.97
N HIS A 327 6.69 9.30 -4.10
CA HIS A 327 6.30 8.49 -2.95
C HIS A 327 5.01 7.70 -3.16
N SER A 328 4.22 8.05 -4.19
CA SER A 328 2.98 7.34 -4.50
C SER A 328 3.24 5.88 -4.85
N GLY A 329 2.56 4.97 -4.15
CA GLY A 329 2.57 3.53 -4.40
C GLY A 329 1.57 3.11 -5.49
N ALA A 330 0.51 3.88 -5.72
CA ALA A 330 -0.55 3.56 -6.68
C ALA A 330 -0.28 4.21 -8.04
N THR A 331 -0.50 3.46 -9.12
CA THR A 331 -0.25 3.92 -10.51
C THR A 331 -1.07 5.14 -10.86
N LEU A 332 -2.37 5.12 -10.59
CA LEU A 332 -3.27 6.23 -10.91
C LEU A 332 -2.95 7.48 -10.08
N SER A 333 -2.68 7.33 -8.77
CA SER A 333 -2.27 8.47 -7.93
C SER A 333 -0.97 9.10 -8.43
N ARG A 334 0.00 8.29 -8.89
CA ARG A 334 1.24 8.80 -9.49
C ARG A 334 0.98 9.53 -10.81
N ALA A 335 0.10 9.00 -11.65
CA ALA A 335 -0.30 9.67 -12.90
C ALA A 335 -0.99 11.01 -12.63
N ASP A 336 -1.83 11.08 -11.60
CA ASP A 336 -2.47 12.30 -11.13
C ASP A 336 -1.46 13.36 -10.63
N ASP A 337 -0.50 12.92 -9.80
CA ASP A 337 0.56 13.79 -9.29
C ASP A 337 1.41 14.35 -10.44
N LEU A 338 1.74 13.52 -11.43
CA LEU A 338 2.48 13.93 -12.62
C LEU A 338 1.68 14.89 -13.52
N ALA A 339 0.37 14.67 -13.66
CA ALA A 339 -0.51 15.61 -14.37
C ALA A 339 -0.57 16.97 -13.65
N THR A 340 -0.67 16.97 -12.32
CA THR A 340 -0.59 18.19 -11.50
C THR A 340 0.76 18.88 -11.65
N LEU A 341 1.86 18.11 -11.61
CA LEU A 341 3.22 18.63 -11.83
C LEU A 341 3.36 19.28 -13.20
N ALA A 342 2.90 18.61 -14.26
CA ALA A 342 2.94 19.16 -15.62
C ALA A 342 2.20 20.48 -15.72
N ARG A 343 1.00 20.58 -15.15
CA ARG A 343 0.20 21.83 -15.14
C ARG A 343 0.86 22.93 -14.32
N ALA A 344 1.46 22.62 -13.20
CA ALA A 344 2.19 23.60 -12.39
C ALA A 344 3.42 24.14 -13.14
N LEU A 345 4.16 23.26 -13.84
CA LEU A 345 5.29 23.66 -14.69
C LEU A 345 4.85 24.51 -15.92
N MET A 346 3.70 24.19 -16.52
CA MET A 346 3.11 25.05 -17.56
C MET A 346 2.82 26.46 -17.01
N ALA A 347 2.23 26.54 -15.82
CA ALA A 347 1.90 27.83 -15.19
C ALA A 347 3.14 28.66 -14.84
N THR A 348 4.30 28.04 -14.61
CA THR A 348 5.60 28.73 -14.42
C THR A 348 6.40 28.91 -15.72
N GLY A 349 5.86 28.51 -16.88
CA GLY A 349 6.49 28.68 -18.19
C GLY A 349 7.51 27.59 -18.58
N ASP A 350 7.75 26.57 -17.73
CA ASP A 350 8.66 25.46 -18.07
C ASP A 350 7.92 24.33 -18.83
N ASN A 351 7.54 24.67 -20.08
CA ASN A 351 6.83 23.73 -20.95
C ASN A 351 7.67 22.48 -21.32
N ARG A 352 9.00 22.58 -21.27
CA ARG A 352 9.86 21.41 -21.52
C ARG A 352 9.76 20.39 -20.40
N ALA A 353 9.91 20.83 -19.16
CA ALA A 353 9.75 19.94 -18.00
C ALA A 353 8.29 19.43 -17.86
N ALA A 354 7.31 20.26 -18.21
CA ALA A 354 5.91 19.86 -18.24
C ALA A 354 5.65 18.69 -19.19
N ARG A 355 6.23 18.72 -20.42
CA ARG A 355 6.14 17.60 -21.37
C ARG A 355 6.73 16.32 -20.80
N LEU A 356 7.92 16.37 -20.20
CA LEU A 356 8.56 15.19 -19.61
C LEU A 356 7.71 14.57 -18.48
N ALA A 357 7.12 15.41 -17.62
CA ALA A 357 6.24 14.92 -16.55
C ALA A 357 4.96 14.28 -17.13
N LEU A 358 4.40 14.87 -18.18
CA LEU A 358 3.19 14.36 -18.81
C LEU A 358 3.46 13.08 -19.61
N ASP A 359 4.59 12.96 -20.30
CA ASP A 359 4.97 11.73 -21.02
C ASP A 359 5.13 10.56 -20.04
N GLU A 360 5.66 10.81 -18.84
CA GLU A 360 5.69 9.81 -17.78
C GLU A 360 4.27 9.44 -17.28
N ALA A 361 3.38 10.41 -17.11
CA ALA A 361 1.99 10.17 -16.72
C ALA A 361 1.24 9.31 -17.77
N GLU A 362 1.47 9.57 -19.06
CA GLU A 362 0.87 8.80 -20.15
C GLU A 362 1.37 7.37 -20.24
N THR A 363 2.65 7.10 -19.90
CA THR A 363 3.12 5.72 -19.81
C THR A 363 2.43 4.92 -18.70
N LEU A 364 1.92 5.63 -17.68
CA LEU A 364 1.23 5.01 -16.54
C LEU A 364 -0.27 4.81 -16.81
N ALA A 365 -0.95 5.84 -17.31
CA ALA A 365 -2.40 5.82 -17.49
C ALA A 365 -2.84 6.85 -18.56
N PRO A 366 -2.65 6.59 -19.87
CA PRO A 366 -2.99 7.52 -20.94
C PRO A 366 -4.50 7.84 -21.01
N TRP A 367 -5.32 6.91 -20.54
CA TRP A 367 -6.78 7.00 -20.52
C TRP A 367 -7.32 7.79 -19.31
N TRP A 368 -6.48 8.08 -18.31
CA TRP A 368 -6.92 8.77 -17.10
C TRP A 368 -7.34 10.21 -17.41
N PRO A 369 -8.53 10.67 -16.95
CA PRO A 369 -9.11 11.93 -17.42
C PRO A 369 -8.20 13.14 -17.23
N ARG A 370 -7.50 13.23 -16.11
CA ARG A 370 -6.62 14.35 -15.82
C ARG A 370 -5.35 14.35 -16.69
N VAL A 371 -4.84 13.17 -17.02
CA VAL A 371 -3.69 13.00 -17.94
C VAL A 371 -4.10 13.46 -19.34
N ALA A 372 -5.21 12.92 -19.86
CA ALA A 372 -5.75 13.29 -21.16
C ALA A 372 -6.09 14.80 -21.25
N GLY A 373 -6.72 15.35 -20.22
CA GLY A 373 -7.05 16.77 -20.14
C GLY A 373 -5.81 17.68 -20.06
N THR A 374 -4.73 17.23 -19.40
CA THR A 374 -3.47 17.97 -19.35
C THR A 374 -2.77 17.95 -20.71
N ARG A 375 -2.80 16.82 -21.42
CA ARG A 375 -2.26 16.70 -22.79
C ARG A 375 -2.98 17.65 -23.75
N ALA A 376 -4.31 17.69 -23.70
CA ALA A 376 -5.09 18.60 -24.53
C ALA A 376 -4.71 20.08 -24.30
N ARG A 377 -4.46 20.48 -23.05
CA ARG A 377 -4.02 21.86 -22.72
C ARG A 377 -2.60 22.16 -23.20
N LEU A 378 -1.68 21.23 -23.05
CA LEU A 378 -0.28 21.40 -23.45
C LEU A 378 -0.12 21.46 -24.98
N SER A 379 -1.02 20.85 -25.76
CA SER A 379 -1.01 20.89 -27.22
C SER A 379 -1.44 22.25 -27.79
N VAL A 380 -2.07 23.11 -26.99
CA VAL A 380 -2.54 24.45 -27.38
C VAL A 380 -1.56 25.55 -27.01
N THR A 381 -0.60 25.24 -26.11
CA THR A 381 0.48 26.15 -25.68
C THR A 381 1.78 25.83 -26.38
#